data_762de0b8d5f463ed30df1b91fad3910f
#
_entry.id   762de0b8d5f463ed30df1b91fad3910f
#
_cell.length_a   1.000
_cell.length_b   1.000
_cell.length_c   1.000
_cell.angle_alpha   90.00
_cell.angle_beta   90.00
_cell.angle_gamma   90.00
#
_symmetry.space_group_name_H-M   'P 1'
#
loop_
_entity.id
_entity.type
_entity.pdbx_description
1 polymer ?
#
loop_
_entity_poly.entity_id
_entity_poly.type
_entity_poly.pdbx_seq_one_letter_code
_entity_poly.pdbx_strand_id
1 'polypeptide(L)'
;MQGRSATTWILILLGIGGTVNGLFMLFASDAWFARIAADTGPFNVHLVRDVGAAYVTAGLASVWAARAPHWRVPLAAAAAAFLGLHGLIHVAEVLSGAQPPGHLLEDFPGVYLPALLLTGIVFTSRARST
;
A
#
# COMPACT_ATOMS: atom_id res chain seq x y z
N MET A 1 -18.85 -10.42 23.51
CA MET A 1 -17.93 -9.62 22.68
C MET A 1 -17.61 -10.44 21.43
N GLN A 2 -18.21 -10.13 20.29
CA GLN A 2 -17.82 -10.77 19.01
C GLN A 2 -16.41 -10.26 18.66
N GLY A 3 -15.45 -11.19 18.56
CA GLY A 3 -14.09 -10.87 18.14
C GLY A 3 -14.09 -10.19 16.77
N ARG A 4 -13.24 -9.19 16.59
CA ARG A 4 -13.07 -8.54 15.29
C ARG A 4 -12.67 -9.57 14.25
N SER A 5 -13.30 -9.53 13.07
CA SER A 5 -13.01 -10.47 11.98
C SER A 5 -11.55 -10.33 11.49
N ALA A 6 -10.99 -11.39 10.92
CA ALA A 6 -9.66 -11.36 10.30
C ALA A 6 -9.51 -10.22 9.29
N THR A 7 -10.54 -9.98 8.48
CA THR A 7 -10.61 -8.85 7.55
C THR A 7 -10.37 -7.49 8.24
N THR A 8 -11.00 -7.28 9.41
CA THR A 8 -10.84 -6.04 10.17
C THR A 8 -9.39 -5.87 10.64
N TRP A 9 -8.76 -6.93 11.13
CA TRP A 9 -7.36 -6.86 11.57
C TRP A 9 -6.39 -6.63 10.41
N ILE A 10 -6.60 -7.31 9.28
CA ILE A 10 -5.79 -7.09 8.07
C ILE A 10 -5.87 -5.63 7.64
N LEU A 11 -7.07 -5.06 7.56
CA LEU A 11 -7.26 -3.65 7.20
C LEU A 11 -6.58 -2.69 8.18
N ILE A 12 -6.64 -2.97 9.48
CA ILE A 12 -5.95 -2.16 10.50
C ILE A 12 -4.43 -2.22 10.32
N LEU A 13 -3.88 -3.43 10.18
CA LEU A 13 -2.43 -3.63 10.06
C LEU A 13 -1.88 -2.99 8.78
N LEU A 14 -2.53 -3.23 7.64
CA LEU A 14 -2.16 -2.59 6.37
C LEU A 14 -2.30 -1.07 6.44
N GLY A 15 -3.37 -0.58 7.07
CA GLY A 15 -3.62 0.83 7.21
C GLY A 15 -2.60 1.54 8.11
N ILE A 16 -2.23 0.95 9.25
CA ILE A 16 -1.18 1.48 10.12
C ILE A 16 0.17 1.43 9.40
N GLY A 17 0.53 0.30 8.80
CA GLY A 17 1.78 0.15 8.07
C GLY A 17 1.93 1.16 6.94
N GLY A 18 0.91 1.32 6.09
CA GLY A 18 0.90 2.30 5.01
C GLY A 18 0.99 3.75 5.53
N THR A 19 0.25 4.07 6.60
CA THR A 19 0.31 5.40 7.22
C THR A 19 1.70 5.70 7.79
N VAL A 20 2.30 4.76 8.53
CA VAL A 20 3.64 4.92 9.10
C VAL A 20 4.70 5.08 8.01
N ASN A 21 4.64 4.24 6.96
CA ASN A 21 5.55 4.38 5.81
C ASN A 21 5.41 5.75 5.14
N GLY A 22 4.18 6.17 4.86
CA GLY A 22 3.93 7.49 4.26
C GLY A 22 4.38 8.66 5.13
N LEU A 23 4.19 8.60 6.45
CA LEU A 23 4.71 9.61 7.38
C LEU A 23 6.25 9.63 7.40
N PHE A 24 6.91 8.47 7.30
CA PHE A 24 8.37 8.41 7.18
C PHE A 24 8.84 9.10 5.88
N MET A 25 8.16 8.86 4.75
CA MET A 25 8.44 9.55 3.49
C MET A 25 8.23 11.06 3.59
N LEU A 26 7.19 11.52 4.29
CA LEU A 26 6.88 12.95 4.43
C LEU A 26 7.87 13.70 5.31
N PHE A 27 8.26 13.14 6.45
CA PHE A 27 9.00 13.86 7.49
C PHE A 27 10.48 13.54 7.53
N ALA A 28 10.92 12.43 6.94
CA ALA A 28 12.32 12.04 6.86
C ALA A 28 12.64 11.44 5.47
N SER A 29 12.30 12.19 4.42
CA SER A 29 12.36 11.75 3.01
C SER A 29 13.73 11.24 2.57
N ASP A 30 14.81 11.92 2.99
CA ASP A 30 16.20 11.55 2.72
C ASP A 30 16.58 10.23 3.39
N ALA A 31 16.24 10.08 4.66
CA ALA A 31 16.51 8.87 5.41
C ALA A 31 15.68 7.68 4.91
N TRP A 32 14.44 7.90 4.49
CA TRP A 32 13.60 6.90 3.86
C TRP A 32 14.19 6.45 2.52
N PHE A 33 14.52 7.42 1.65
CA PHE A 33 15.08 7.15 0.33
C PHE A 33 16.39 6.35 0.43
N ALA A 34 17.31 6.77 1.29
CA ALA A 34 18.59 6.11 1.48
C ALA A 34 18.48 4.65 1.96
N ARG A 35 17.39 4.28 2.63
CA ARG A 35 17.18 2.92 3.17
C ARG A 35 16.32 2.02 2.29
N ILE A 36 15.41 2.59 1.53
CA ILE A 36 14.33 1.85 0.86
C ILE A 36 14.44 1.93 -0.66
N ALA A 37 14.86 3.08 -1.21
CA ALA A 37 14.77 3.38 -2.63
C ALA A 37 16.07 3.91 -3.25
N ALA A 38 17.22 3.70 -2.60
CA ALA A 38 18.50 4.30 -3.02
C ALA A 38 18.95 3.89 -4.43
N ASP A 39 18.49 2.77 -4.93
CA ASP A 39 18.80 2.19 -6.25
C ASP A 39 17.75 2.49 -7.33
N THR A 40 16.68 3.20 -6.99
CA THR A 40 15.58 3.49 -7.92
C THR A 40 15.82 4.74 -8.78
N GLY A 41 16.94 5.45 -8.58
CA GLY A 41 17.31 6.63 -9.34
C GLY A 41 17.73 7.83 -8.46
N PRO A 42 17.80 9.05 -9.01
CA PRO A 42 18.20 10.22 -8.25
C PRO A 42 17.14 10.62 -7.23
N PHE A 43 17.59 11.00 -6.02
CA PHE A 43 16.69 11.49 -4.96
C PHE A 43 15.95 12.76 -5.38
N ASN A 44 14.63 12.72 -5.25
CA ASN A 44 13.75 13.88 -5.44
C ASN A 44 12.81 13.99 -4.22
N VAL A 45 13.08 14.96 -3.35
CA VAL A 45 12.32 15.15 -2.11
C VAL A 45 10.83 15.42 -2.35
N HIS A 46 10.49 16.16 -3.41
CA HIS A 46 9.09 16.46 -3.75
C HIS A 46 8.35 15.19 -4.13
N LEU A 47 8.92 14.41 -5.05
CA LEU A 47 8.33 13.15 -5.48
C LEU A 47 8.16 12.16 -4.32
N VAL A 48 9.17 12.00 -3.46
CA VAL A 48 9.08 11.12 -2.29
C VAL A 48 7.93 11.55 -1.36
N ARG A 49 7.77 12.88 -1.13
CA ARG A 49 6.67 13.39 -0.30
C ARG A 49 5.30 13.20 -0.94
N ASP A 50 5.17 13.38 -2.25
CA ASP A 50 3.91 13.15 -2.97
C ASP A 50 3.48 11.69 -2.86
N VAL A 51 4.40 10.76 -3.07
CA VAL A 51 4.15 9.32 -2.88
C VAL A 51 3.84 9.03 -1.41
N GLY A 52 4.54 9.66 -0.47
CA GLY A 52 4.26 9.56 0.96
C GLY A 52 2.84 9.99 1.34
N ALA A 53 2.35 11.10 0.76
CA ALA A 53 0.98 11.56 0.96
C ALA A 53 -0.05 10.55 0.42
N ALA A 54 0.23 9.91 -0.72
CA ALA A 54 -0.62 8.86 -1.27
C ALA A 54 -0.66 7.61 -0.35
N TYR A 55 0.49 7.21 0.22
CA TYR A 55 0.55 6.13 1.22
C TYR A 55 -0.24 6.46 2.49
N VAL A 56 -0.14 7.67 3.02
CA VAL A 56 -0.94 8.12 4.18
C VAL A 56 -2.42 8.04 3.84
N THR A 57 -2.83 8.53 2.68
CA THR A 57 -4.23 8.50 2.23
C THR A 57 -4.76 7.07 2.12
N ALA A 58 -4.03 6.17 1.47
CA ALA A 58 -4.41 4.76 1.35
C ALA A 58 -4.43 4.05 2.71
N GLY A 59 -3.47 4.36 3.58
CA GLY A 59 -3.41 3.83 4.94
C GLY A 59 -4.61 4.25 5.79
N LEU A 60 -4.94 5.53 5.81
CA LEU A 60 -6.11 6.06 6.53
C LEU A 60 -7.42 5.50 5.97
N ALA A 61 -7.54 5.39 4.63
CA ALA A 61 -8.69 4.75 4.00
C ALA A 61 -8.87 3.29 4.45
N SER A 62 -7.78 2.53 4.56
CA SER A 62 -7.79 1.15 5.05
C SER A 62 -8.22 1.05 6.52
N VAL A 63 -7.71 1.94 7.38
CA VAL A 63 -8.14 2.01 8.79
C VAL A 63 -9.61 2.39 8.90
N TRP A 64 -10.08 3.29 8.07
CA TRP A 64 -11.51 3.67 8.04
C TRP A 64 -12.37 2.51 7.55
N ALA A 65 -11.97 1.81 6.47
CA ALA A 65 -12.64 0.61 5.98
C ALA A 65 -12.81 -0.48 7.06
N ALA A 66 -11.85 -0.58 7.99
CA ALA A 66 -11.92 -1.50 9.12
C ALA A 66 -13.01 -1.13 10.13
N ARG A 67 -13.30 0.18 10.29
CA ARG A 67 -14.23 0.72 11.29
C ARG A 67 -15.63 0.97 10.75
N ALA A 68 -15.77 1.21 9.44
CA ALA A 68 -17.03 1.53 8.79
C ALA A 68 -17.38 0.45 7.74
N PRO A 69 -18.08 -0.63 8.11
CA PRO A 69 -18.36 -1.76 7.21
C PRO A 69 -19.09 -1.38 5.92
N HIS A 70 -19.96 -0.38 5.96
CA HIS A 70 -20.68 0.13 4.79
C HIS A 70 -19.78 0.89 3.80
N TRP A 71 -18.64 1.43 4.26
CA TRP A 71 -17.62 2.07 3.42
C TRP A 71 -16.45 1.15 3.06
N ARG A 72 -16.46 -0.09 3.56
CA ARG A 72 -15.32 -1.02 3.40
C ARG A 72 -14.92 -1.24 1.96
N VAL A 73 -15.88 -1.56 1.09
CA VAL A 73 -15.59 -1.86 -0.31
C VAL A 73 -15.00 -0.66 -1.06
N PRO A 74 -15.63 0.53 -1.08
CA PRO A 74 -15.07 1.66 -1.80
C PRO A 74 -13.72 2.14 -1.24
N LEU A 75 -13.54 2.17 0.07
CA LEU A 75 -12.27 2.59 0.68
C LEU A 75 -11.14 1.58 0.44
N ALA A 76 -11.43 0.29 0.61
CA ALA A 76 -10.44 -0.75 0.31
C ALA A 76 -10.11 -0.80 -1.19
N ALA A 77 -11.08 -0.55 -2.07
CA ALA A 77 -10.86 -0.49 -3.52
C ALA A 77 -9.96 0.70 -3.92
N ALA A 78 -10.16 1.87 -3.32
CA ALA A 78 -9.28 3.01 -3.56
C ALA A 78 -7.83 2.75 -3.13
N ALA A 79 -7.64 2.18 -1.94
CA ALA A 79 -6.32 1.79 -1.45
C ALA A 79 -5.68 0.68 -2.32
N ALA A 80 -6.47 -0.33 -2.72
CA ALA A 80 -6.02 -1.40 -3.62
C ALA A 80 -5.61 -0.88 -4.99
N ALA A 81 -6.36 0.10 -5.54
CA ALA A 81 -6.02 0.71 -6.82
C ALA A 81 -4.68 1.45 -6.77
N PHE A 82 -4.45 2.25 -5.74
CA PHE A 82 -3.17 2.93 -5.56
C PHE A 82 -2.02 1.94 -5.45
N LEU A 83 -2.10 0.97 -4.53
CA LEU A 83 -1.01 0.01 -4.31
C LEU A 83 -0.85 -0.96 -5.49
N GLY A 84 -1.94 -1.31 -6.17
CA GLY A 84 -1.89 -2.14 -7.38
C GLY A 84 -1.19 -1.43 -8.54
N LEU A 85 -1.53 -0.17 -8.80
CA LEU A 85 -0.85 0.63 -9.82
C LEU A 85 0.63 0.85 -9.46
N HIS A 86 0.93 1.13 -8.20
CA HIS A 86 2.29 1.23 -7.71
C HIS A 86 3.09 -0.07 -7.96
N GLY A 87 2.51 -1.22 -7.61
CA GLY A 87 3.13 -2.52 -7.87
C GLY A 87 3.32 -2.82 -9.36
N LEU A 88 2.40 -2.38 -10.23
CA LEU A 88 2.56 -2.52 -11.68
C LEU A 88 3.74 -1.70 -12.23
N ILE A 89 4.06 -0.55 -11.63
CA ILE A 89 5.26 0.23 -11.99
C ILE A 89 6.50 -0.61 -11.69
N HIS A 90 6.63 -1.21 -10.51
CA HIS A 90 7.77 -2.06 -10.17
C HIS A 90 7.91 -3.27 -11.12
N VAL A 91 6.78 -3.90 -11.49
CA VAL A 91 6.80 -4.98 -12.51
C VAL A 91 7.31 -4.46 -13.86
N ALA A 92 6.84 -3.29 -14.30
CA ALA A 92 7.26 -2.69 -15.56
C ALA A 92 8.76 -2.34 -15.56
N GLU A 93 9.30 -1.85 -14.44
CA GLU A 93 10.73 -1.55 -14.28
C GLU A 93 11.59 -2.82 -14.41
N VAL A 94 11.18 -3.92 -13.80
CA VAL A 94 11.87 -5.21 -13.97
C VAL A 94 11.76 -5.73 -15.40
N LEU A 95 10.59 -5.66 -16.02
CA LEU A 95 10.37 -6.12 -17.40
C LEU A 95 11.15 -5.29 -18.43
N SER A 96 11.34 -4.00 -18.16
CA SER A 96 12.15 -3.11 -19.01
C SER A 96 13.66 -3.24 -18.77
N GLY A 97 14.09 -3.98 -17.75
CA GLY A 97 15.48 -4.10 -17.35
C GLY A 97 16.02 -2.90 -16.55
N ALA A 98 15.14 -1.97 -16.14
CA ALA A 98 15.52 -0.85 -15.28
C ALA A 98 15.85 -1.31 -13.84
N GLN A 99 15.24 -2.42 -13.41
CA GLN A 99 15.51 -3.06 -12.13
C GLN A 99 15.80 -4.56 -12.31
N PRO A 100 16.65 -5.17 -11.47
CA PRO A 100 16.94 -6.59 -11.53
C PRO A 100 15.74 -7.45 -11.11
N PRO A 101 15.58 -8.69 -11.62
CA PRO A 101 14.44 -9.56 -11.27
C PRO A 101 14.27 -9.85 -9.78
N GLY A 102 15.35 -9.78 -8.99
CA GLY A 102 15.33 -9.95 -7.53
C GLY A 102 14.44 -8.93 -6.80
N HIS A 103 14.31 -7.73 -7.38
CA HIS A 103 13.43 -6.67 -6.84
C HIS A 103 11.97 -7.12 -6.65
N LEU A 104 11.46 -8.03 -7.50
CA LEU A 104 10.09 -8.53 -7.33
C LEU A 104 9.91 -9.28 -5.99
N LEU A 105 10.94 -9.96 -5.51
CA LEU A 105 10.89 -10.66 -4.22
C LEU A 105 11.11 -9.70 -3.05
N GLU A 106 12.00 -8.72 -3.22
CA GLU A 106 12.28 -7.70 -2.21
C GLU A 106 11.05 -6.83 -1.95
N ASP A 107 10.33 -6.45 -3.02
CA ASP A 107 9.12 -5.64 -2.98
C ASP A 107 7.88 -6.42 -2.52
N PHE A 108 7.94 -7.75 -2.53
CA PHE A 108 6.76 -8.58 -2.25
C PHE A 108 6.05 -8.20 -0.94
N PRO A 109 6.73 -8.11 0.23
CA PRO A 109 6.07 -7.83 1.49
C PRO A 109 5.51 -6.40 1.61
N GLY A 110 6.18 -5.42 0.98
CA GLY A 110 5.84 -4.00 1.10
C GLY A 110 4.92 -3.46 0.02
N VAL A 111 4.95 -4.06 -1.17
CA VAL A 111 4.23 -3.56 -2.35
C VAL A 111 3.13 -4.54 -2.79
N TYR A 112 3.51 -5.78 -3.14
CA TYR A 112 2.54 -6.70 -3.74
C TYR A 112 1.58 -7.32 -2.74
N LEU A 113 2.06 -7.77 -1.59
CA LEU A 113 1.22 -8.41 -0.57
C LEU A 113 0.09 -7.48 -0.08
N PRO A 114 0.34 -6.21 0.26
CA PRO A 114 -0.74 -5.28 0.63
C PRO A 114 -1.77 -5.09 -0.49
N ALA A 115 -1.33 -4.93 -1.74
CA ALA A 115 -2.22 -4.78 -2.89
C ALA A 115 -3.12 -6.01 -3.08
N LEU A 116 -2.55 -7.22 -3.00
CA LEU A 116 -3.28 -8.49 -3.13
C LEU A 116 -4.29 -8.68 -2.00
N LEU A 117 -3.90 -8.41 -0.75
CA LEU A 117 -4.79 -8.53 0.40
C LEU A 117 -5.98 -7.57 0.31
N LEU A 118 -5.75 -6.30 -0.04
CA LEU A 118 -6.82 -5.31 -0.21
C LEU A 118 -7.75 -5.71 -1.36
N THR A 119 -7.20 -6.17 -2.49
CA THR A 119 -7.98 -6.66 -3.62
C THR A 119 -8.85 -7.86 -3.22
N GLY A 120 -8.30 -8.83 -2.50
CA GLY A 120 -9.04 -9.97 -1.97
C GLY A 120 -10.18 -9.56 -1.04
N ILE A 121 -9.94 -8.56 -0.18
CA ILE A 121 -10.97 -8.00 0.71
C ILE A 121 -12.12 -7.37 -0.09
N VAL A 122 -11.81 -6.62 -1.16
CA VAL A 122 -12.83 -6.03 -2.03
C VAL A 122 -13.75 -7.11 -2.61
N PHE A 123 -13.18 -8.16 -3.21
CA PHE A 123 -13.97 -9.24 -3.82
C PHE A 123 -14.79 -10.02 -2.79
N THR A 124 -14.19 -10.42 -1.69
CA THR A 124 -14.87 -11.21 -0.65
C THR A 124 -15.94 -10.42 0.10
N SER A 125 -15.77 -9.09 0.23
CA SER A 125 -16.79 -8.22 0.85
C SER A 125 -17.97 -7.96 -0.07
N ARG A 126 -17.75 -7.85 -1.39
CA ARG A 126 -18.84 -7.72 -2.39
C ARG A 126 -19.70 -8.98 -2.44
N ALA A 127 -19.09 -10.16 -2.46
CA ALA A 127 -19.81 -11.43 -2.50
C ALA A 127 -20.73 -11.69 -1.28
N ARG A 128 -20.52 -10.97 -0.18
CA ARG A 128 -21.37 -11.08 1.03
C ARG A 128 -22.52 -10.06 1.05
N SER A 129 -22.56 -9.14 0.11
CA SER A 129 -23.55 -8.07 0.01
C SER A 129 -24.64 -8.37 -1.03
N THR A 130 -24.45 -9.41 -1.84
CA THR A 130 -25.40 -9.99 -2.82
C THR A 130 -26.09 -11.19 -2.24
#